data_cfc34342f9cb92ea8a5ab8fbc2db01cf
#
_entry.id   cfc34342f9cb92ea8a5ab8fbc2db01cf
#
_cell.length_a   1.000
_cell.length_b   1.000
_cell.length_c   1.000
_cell.angle_alpha   90.00
_cell.angle_beta   90.00
_cell.angle_gamma   90.00
#
_symmetry.space_group_name_H-M   'P 1'
#
loop_
_entity.id
_entity.type
_entity.pdbx_description
1 polymer ?
#
loop_
_entity_poly.entity_id
_entity_poly.type
_entity_poly.pdbx_seq_one_letter_code
_entity_poly.pdbx_strand_id
1 'polypeptide(L)'
;MGADELYDVAKFRIKANTAAATIAAKETEAGQKVWLVPYSIKKSPFQQESITSVEKFLTSYNYYIFSTGVPENAVGCPFVNKNGQVIGLMHSNGQTTAIDANYASQLKVSGLSSLDAALRETSIRTALPDTEQEAMTMMTLKKGQLNMQDYDKYADEFIEKFPTSAFGYKEKAFDLVNDSKYEEAARMMETGIK
;
A
#
# COMPACT_ATOMS: atom_id res chain seq x y z
N MET A 1 -1.73 -1.12 5.37
CA MET A 1 -0.54 -1.00 4.52
C MET A 1 -0.47 -2.22 3.60
N GLY A 2 0.00 -2.06 2.38
CA GLY A 2 0.45 -3.13 1.47
C GLY A 2 1.89 -2.87 1.09
N ALA A 3 2.68 -3.91 0.86
CA ALA A 3 4.08 -3.79 0.49
C ALA A 3 4.46 -4.88 -0.53
N ASP A 4 5.53 -4.62 -1.28
CA ASP A 4 6.19 -5.55 -2.17
C ASP A 4 7.70 -5.45 -1.90
N GLU A 5 8.27 -6.51 -1.34
CA GLU A 5 9.70 -6.56 -1.00
C GLU A 5 10.60 -6.63 -2.24
N LEU A 6 10.13 -7.28 -3.31
CA LEU A 6 10.95 -7.47 -4.51
C LEU A 6 11.27 -6.14 -5.19
N TYR A 7 10.30 -5.22 -5.17
CA TYR A 7 10.44 -3.90 -5.79
C TYR A 7 10.61 -2.77 -4.77
N ASP A 8 10.75 -3.09 -3.47
CA ASP A 8 10.94 -2.15 -2.37
C ASP A 8 9.91 -1.02 -2.36
N VAL A 9 8.63 -1.39 -2.51
CA VAL A 9 7.51 -0.45 -2.58
C VAL A 9 6.51 -0.75 -1.49
N ALA A 10 6.11 0.29 -0.74
CA ALA A 10 5.05 0.20 0.24
C ALA A 10 3.97 1.26 -0.01
N LYS A 11 2.71 0.87 0.20
CA LYS A 11 1.54 1.75 0.09
C LYS A 11 0.75 1.71 1.39
N PHE A 12 0.44 2.88 1.94
CA PHE A 12 -0.34 3.00 3.16
C PHE A 12 -1.32 4.18 3.09
N ARG A 13 -2.39 4.10 3.89
CA ARG A 13 -3.40 5.16 4.00
C ARG A 13 -3.17 5.97 5.26
N ILE A 14 -3.29 7.28 5.15
CA ILE A 14 -3.26 8.21 6.28
C ILE A 14 -4.55 9.02 6.33
N LYS A 15 -4.93 9.47 7.53
CA LYS A 15 -6.03 10.44 7.72
C LYS A 15 -5.42 11.84 7.74
N ALA A 16 -5.28 12.45 6.59
CA ALA A 16 -4.77 13.82 6.46
C ALA A 16 -5.30 14.47 5.17
N ASN A 17 -5.47 15.79 5.19
CA ASN A 17 -5.71 16.55 3.98
C ASN A 17 -4.37 16.73 3.26
N THR A 18 -4.22 16.09 2.10
CA THR A 18 -3.01 16.16 1.29
C THR A 18 -3.37 16.55 -0.14
N ALA A 19 -2.47 17.28 -0.80
CA ALA A 19 -2.56 17.45 -2.25
C ALA A 19 -1.98 16.19 -2.91
N ALA A 20 -2.76 15.54 -3.78
CA ALA A 20 -2.31 14.38 -4.51
C ALA A 20 -1.30 14.80 -5.61
N ALA A 21 -0.19 14.08 -5.71
CA ALA A 21 0.70 14.20 -6.86
C ALA A 21 0.05 13.54 -8.08
N THR A 22 0.20 14.17 -9.25
CA THR A 22 -0.25 13.59 -10.51
C THR A 22 0.75 12.54 -10.99
N ILE A 23 0.30 11.32 -11.28
CA ILE A 23 1.13 10.27 -11.89
C ILE A 23 1.09 10.45 -13.41
N ALA A 24 2.25 10.26 -14.07
CA ALA A 24 2.34 10.33 -15.52
C ALA A 24 1.56 9.17 -16.16
N ALA A 25 0.61 9.53 -17.04
CA ALA A 25 -0.20 8.53 -17.77
C ALA A 25 0.55 7.91 -18.97
N LYS A 26 1.61 8.57 -19.43
CA LYS A 26 2.43 8.11 -20.56
C LYS A 26 3.82 7.73 -20.08
N GLU A 27 4.35 6.70 -20.71
CA GLU A 27 5.75 6.30 -20.55
C GLU A 27 6.69 7.46 -20.84
N THR A 28 7.76 7.56 -20.03
CA THR A 28 8.86 8.49 -20.25
C THR A 28 9.99 7.71 -20.88
N GLU A 29 10.47 8.16 -22.03
CA GLU A 29 11.42 7.44 -22.87
C GLU A 29 12.87 7.66 -22.42
N ALA A 30 13.76 6.77 -22.85
CA ALA A 30 15.21 6.97 -22.71
C ALA A 30 15.67 8.28 -23.36
N GLY A 31 16.67 8.92 -22.77
CA GLY A 31 17.17 10.23 -23.17
C GLY A 31 16.39 11.41 -22.62
N GLN A 32 15.20 11.21 -22.06
CA GLN A 32 14.41 12.30 -21.48
C GLN A 32 14.98 12.73 -20.12
N LYS A 33 14.86 14.00 -19.84
CA LYS A 33 15.25 14.61 -18.56
C LYS A 33 14.11 14.54 -17.57
N VAL A 34 14.46 14.16 -16.33
CA VAL A 34 13.56 14.08 -15.19
C VAL A 34 14.23 14.71 -13.96
N TRP A 35 13.47 14.94 -12.93
CA TRP A 35 13.99 15.56 -11.70
C TRP A 35 13.63 14.70 -10.51
N LEU A 36 14.65 14.33 -9.73
CA LEU A 36 14.46 13.75 -8.41
C LEU A 36 14.00 14.84 -7.44
N VAL A 37 12.92 14.57 -6.71
CA VAL A 37 12.39 15.43 -5.65
C VAL A 37 12.76 14.83 -4.29
N PRO A 38 13.90 15.23 -3.69
CA PRO A 38 14.43 14.59 -2.49
C PRO A 38 13.74 15.10 -1.22
N TYR A 39 12.46 14.85 -1.08
CA TYR A 39 11.67 15.33 0.07
C TYR A 39 12.15 14.78 1.42
N SER A 40 12.83 13.64 1.41
CA SER A 40 13.43 13.02 2.60
C SER A 40 14.72 13.69 3.05
N ILE A 41 15.32 14.55 2.20
CA ILE A 41 16.59 15.21 2.44
C ILE A 41 16.35 16.69 2.70
N LYS A 42 16.58 17.13 3.92
CA LYS A 42 16.36 18.53 4.32
C LYS A 42 17.26 19.48 3.50
N LYS A 43 16.66 20.46 2.83
CA LYS A 43 17.32 21.48 2.00
C LYS A 43 18.08 20.94 0.79
N SER A 44 17.78 19.73 0.31
CA SER A 44 18.37 19.25 -0.92
C SER A 44 17.71 19.90 -2.14
N PRO A 45 18.49 20.37 -3.13
CA PRO A 45 17.94 20.88 -4.37
C PRO A 45 17.35 19.71 -5.20
N PHE A 46 16.45 20.03 -6.12
CA PHE A 46 16.02 19.08 -7.14
C PHE A 46 17.22 18.67 -7.99
N GLN A 47 17.36 17.38 -8.22
CA GLN A 47 18.46 16.83 -8.97
C GLN A 47 17.97 16.40 -10.34
N GLN A 48 18.52 17.02 -11.40
CA GLN A 48 18.15 16.69 -12.78
C GLN A 48 18.95 15.46 -13.23
N GLU A 49 18.23 14.47 -13.75
CA GLU A 49 18.79 13.24 -14.26
C GLU A 49 18.31 12.97 -15.69
N SER A 50 19.02 12.10 -16.40
CA SER A 50 18.60 11.61 -17.71
C SER A 50 18.35 10.10 -17.64
N ILE A 51 17.23 9.66 -18.17
CA ILE A 51 16.93 8.24 -18.30
C ILE A 51 17.87 7.61 -19.31
N THR A 52 18.67 6.63 -18.88
CA THR A 52 19.61 5.92 -19.76
C THR A 52 18.89 4.83 -20.56
N SER A 53 18.05 4.07 -19.88
CA SER A 53 17.21 3.02 -20.50
C SER A 53 15.93 2.83 -19.72
N VAL A 54 14.95 2.23 -20.39
CA VAL A 54 13.67 1.83 -19.82
C VAL A 54 13.49 0.35 -20.08
N GLU A 55 13.34 -0.42 -19.02
CA GLU A 55 13.03 -1.84 -19.07
C GLU A 55 11.59 -2.08 -18.66
N LYS A 56 11.02 -3.22 -19.03
CA LYS A 56 9.67 -3.63 -18.60
C LYS A 56 9.76 -4.65 -17.48
N PHE A 57 8.92 -4.50 -16.48
CA PHE A 57 8.68 -5.54 -15.48
C PHE A 57 7.19 -5.84 -15.37
N LEU A 58 6.85 -7.04 -14.97
CA LEU A 58 5.46 -7.53 -14.92
C LEU A 58 4.68 -7.19 -16.20
N THR A 59 5.38 -7.20 -17.35
CA THR A 59 4.88 -6.93 -18.71
C THR A 59 4.35 -5.52 -18.98
N SER A 60 3.87 -4.80 -17.98
CA SER A 60 3.11 -3.55 -18.15
C SER A 60 3.76 -2.31 -17.54
N TYR A 61 4.67 -2.51 -16.59
CA TYR A 61 5.27 -1.40 -15.84
C TYR A 61 6.69 -1.11 -16.29
N ASN A 62 7.15 0.11 -16.06
CA ASN A 62 8.46 0.59 -16.45
C ASN A 62 9.46 0.53 -15.28
N TYR A 63 10.67 0.13 -15.61
CA TYR A 63 11.83 0.21 -14.74
C TYR A 63 12.81 1.18 -15.39
N TYR A 64 12.96 2.36 -14.80
CA TYR A 64 13.82 3.42 -15.33
C TYR A 64 15.22 3.26 -14.78
N ILE A 65 16.23 3.38 -15.64
CA ILE A 65 17.65 3.27 -15.29
C ILE A 65 18.34 4.59 -15.56
N PHE A 66 19.20 5.02 -14.64
CA PHE A 66 19.94 6.26 -14.70
C PHE A 66 21.45 6.00 -14.66
N SER A 67 22.25 6.89 -15.28
CA SER A 67 23.71 6.76 -15.33
C SER A 67 24.42 7.29 -14.09
N THR A 68 23.76 8.16 -13.34
CA THR A 68 24.33 8.85 -12.17
C THR A 68 23.91 8.16 -10.87
N GLY A 69 24.81 8.17 -9.89
CA GLY A 69 24.50 7.74 -8.53
C GLY A 69 23.74 8.83 -7.78
N VAL A 70 22.60 8.51 -7.20
CA VAL A 70 21.91 9.36 -6.22
C VAL A 70 22.14 8.82 -4.81
N PRO A 71 22.05 9.68 -3.78
CA PRO A 71 22.23 9.25 -2.40
C PRO A 71 21.23 8.15 -2.02
N GLU A 72 21.66 7.11 -1.32
CA GLU A 72 20.80 6.02 -0.84
C GLU A 72 19.64 6.52 0.04
N ASN A 73 19.83 7.63 0.75
CA ASN A 73 18.78 8.26 1.55
C ASN A 73 17.69 8.94 0.71
N ALA A 74 17.79 8.89 -0.62
CA ALA A 74 16.74 9.32 -1.56
C ALA A 74 15.82 8.17 -2.02
N VAL A 75 16.03 6.93 -1.55
CA VAL A 75 15.13 5.80 -1.85
C VAL A 75 13.71 6.15 -1.49
N GLY A 76 12.77 5.83 -2.39
CA GLY A 76 11.36 6.20 -2.28
C GLY A 76 11.02 7.63 -2.69
N CYS A 77 12.02 8.51 -2.93
CA CYS A 77 11.74 9.85 -3.47
C CYS A 77 11.25 9.78 -4.92
N PRO A 78 10.28 10.63 -5.31
CA PRO A 78 9.73 10.59 -6.65
C PRO A 78 10.67 11.24 -7.67
N PHE A 79 10.72 10.62 -8.85
CA PHE A 79 11.16 11.28 -10.08
C PHE A 79 9.96 11.89 -10.79
N VAL A 80 10.09 13.12 -11.22
CA VAL A 80 9.04 13.85 -11.97
C VAL A 80 9.52 14.24 -13.36
N ASN A 81 8.58 14.23 -14.32
CA ASN A 81 8.85 14.74 -15.67
C ASN A 81 8.77 16.28 -15.71
N LYS A 82 9.02 16.87 -16.89
CA LYS A 82 8.96 18.34 -17.12
C LYS A 82 7.62 19.00 -16.78
N ASN A 83 6.55 18.22 -16.67
CA ASN A 83 5.21 18.68 -16.31
C ASN A 83 4.92 18.54 -14.81
N GLY A 84 5.91 18.13 -14.00
CA GLY A 84 5.74 17.87 -12.57
C GLY A 84 4.97 16.58 -12.24
N GLN A 85 4.77 15.68 -13.21
CA GLN A 85 4.07 14.43 -13.01
C GLN A 85 5.07 13.36 -12.56
N VAL A 86 4.69 12.56 -11.56
CA VAL A 86 5.52 11.47 -11.03
C VAL A 86 5.59 10.34 -12.05
N ILE A 87 6.80 9.96 -12.45
CA ILE A 87 7.05 8.83 -13.35
C ILE A 87 7.40 7.56 -12.59
N GLY A 88 8.09 7.67 -11.45
CA GLY A 88 8.55 6.55 -10.67
C GLY A 88 9.07 6.96 -9.30
N LEU A 89 9.30 5.97 -8.46
CA LEU A 89 9.91 6.11 -7.13
C LEU A 89 11.35 5.61 -7.19
N MET A 90 12.29 6.39 -6.65
CA MET A 90 13.70 6.04 -6.63
C MET A 90 13.91 4.73 -5.90
N HIS A 91 14.64 3.84 -6.55
CA HIS A 91 15.07 2.55 -6.04
C HIS A 91 16.57 2.40 -6.28
N SER A 92 17.26 1.64 -5.43
CA SER A 92 18.69 1.37 -5.55
C SER A 92 18.96 -0.13 -5.38
N ASN A 93 19.66 -0.69 -6.35
CA ASN A 93 20.17 -2.06 -6.32
C ASN A 93 21.64 -2.11 -6.78
N GLY A 94 22.46 -1.17 -6.31
CA GLY A 94 23.81 -0.93 -6.80
C GLY A 94 23.88 0.06 -7.98
N GLN A 95 22.74 0.43 -8.54
CA GLN A 95 22.56 1.44 -9.58
C GLN A 95 21.33 2.29 -9.25
N THR A 96 21.31 3.54 -9.66
CA THR A 96 20.13 4.40 -9.54
C THR A 96 19.07 4.00 -10.54
N THR A 97 17.92 3.67 -10.03
CA THR A 97 16.75 3.23 -10.81
C THR A 97 15.48 3.87 -10.28
N ALA A 98 14.37 3.72 -10.99
CA ALA A 98 13.06 4.06 -10.47
C ALA A 98 12.01 3.03 -10.88
N ILE A 99 11.20 2.64 -9.91
CA ILE A 99 10.02 1.79 -10.10
C ILE A 99 8.87 2.65 -10.58
N ASP A 100 8.14 2.22 -11.59
CA ASP A 100 6.98 2.91 -12.14
C ASP A 100 5.98 3.34 -11.06
N ALA A 101 5.63 4.60 -11.03
CA ALA A 101 4.66 5.14 -10.07
C ALA A 101 3.26 4.53 -10.23
N ASN A 102 2.90 4.08 -11.43
CA ASN A 102 1.64 3.37 -11.67
C ASN A 102 1.61 2.03 -10.95
N TYR A 103 2.74 1.30 -10.91
CA TYR A 103 2.85 0.08 -10.12
C TYR A 103 2.57 0.34 -8.64
N ALA A 104 3.28 1.31 -8.05
CA ALA A 104 3.08 1.66 -6.63
C ALA A 104 1.62 2.07 -6.33
N SER A 105 0.99 2.84 -7.24
CA SER A 105 -0.40 3.27 -7.07
C SER A 105 -1.40 2.12 -7.15
N GLN A 106 -1.11 1.09 -7.95
CA GLN A 106 -1.97 -0.07 -8.18
C GLN A 106 -1.65 -1.26 -7.27
N LEU A 107 -0.64 -1.13 -6.41
CA LEU A 107 -0.29 -2.17 -5.44
C LEU A 107 -1.51 -2.58 -4.61
N LYS A 108 -1.86 -3.86 -4.65
CA LYS A 108 -3.01 -4.43 -3.97
C LYS A 108 -2.60 -5.23 -2.75
N VAL A 109 -3.47 -5.23 -1.76
CA VAL A 109 -3.38 -6.13 -0.62
C VAL A 109 -4.24 -7.36 -0.93
N SER A 110 -3.66 -8.55 -0.84
CA SER A 110 -4.37 -9.82 -1.02
C SER A 110 -4.80 -10.43 0.31
N GLY A 111 -5.64 -11.44 0.26
CA GLY A 111 -6.04 -12.21 1.44
C GLY A 111 -4.85 -12.88 2.15
N LEU A 112 -3.78 -13.20 1.42
CA LEU A 112 -2.56 -13.81 1.96
C LEU A 112 -1.52 -12.81 2.46
N SER A 113 -1.74 -11.50 2.32
CA SER A 113 -0.78 -10.45 2.74
C SER A 113 -0.47 -10.48 4.25
N SER A 114 -1.31 -11.14 5.06
CA SER A 114 -1.02 -11.37 6.49
C SER A 114 0.16 -12.29 6.73
N LEU A 115 0.54 -13.11 5.74
CA LEU A 115 1.68 -14.03 5.81
C LEU A 115 3.00 -13.40 5.33
N ASP A 116 2.92 -12.22 4.74
CA ASP A 116 4.07 -11.47 4.23
C ASP A 116 4.96 -11.01 5.40
N ALA A 117 6.25 -11.34 5.32
CA ALA A 117 7.24 -11.00 6.35
C ALA A 117 7.42 -9.48 6.48
N ALA A 118 7.49 -8.75 5.37
CA ALA A 118 7.63 -7.30 5.36
C ALA A 118 6.48 -6.59 6.09
N LEU A 119 5.27 -7.12 5.97
CA LEU A 119 4.09 -6.55 6.66
C LEU A 119 4.03 -6.91 8.15
N ARG A 120 4.71 -7.98 8.57
CA ARG A 120 4.80 -8.38 9.99
C ARG A 120 5.85 -7.61 10.78
N GLU A 121 6.90 -7.16 10.11
CA GLU A 121 7.99 -6.41 10.74
C GLU A 121 7.67 -4.93 10.99
N THR A 122 6.54 -4.47 10.49
CA THR A 122 6.09 -3.08 10.68
C THR A 122 4.96 -2.99 11.70
N SER A 123 4.94 -1.90 12.48
CA SER A 123 3.82 -1.56 13.36
C SER A 123 2.60 -0.97 12.62
N ILE A 124 2.70 -0.77 11.30
CA ILE A 124 1.60 -0.26 10.50
C ILE A 124 0.66 -1.40 10.15
N ARG A 125 -0.61 -1.29 10.55
CA ARG A 125 -1.62 -2.31 10.30
C ARG A 125 -1.79 -2.58 8.80
N THR A 126 -1.78 -3.84 8.39
CA THR A 126 -2.11 -4.26 7.02
C THR A 126 -3.54 -3.81 6.68
N ALA A 127 -3.77 -3.21 5.54
CA ALA A 127 -5.13 -2.85 5.10
C ALA A 127 -5.96 -4.09 4.78
N LEU A 128 -7.29 -3.99 4.88
CA LEU A 128 -8.16 -5.03 4.33
C LEU A 128 -8.08 -5.02 2.79
N PRO A 129 -8.06 -6.19 2.14
CA PRO A 129 -8.21 -6.34 0.69
C PRO A 129 -9.47 -5.66 0.15
N ASP A 130 -9.47 -5.37 -1.15
CA ASP A 130 -10.58 -4.66 -1.79
C ASP A 130 -11.77 -5.56 -2.10
N THR A 131 -11.59 -6.87 -2.17
CA THR A 131 -12.69 -7.83 -2.36
C THR A 131 -13.08 -8.47 -1.05
N GLU A 132 -14.37 -8.74 -0.88
CA GLU A 132 -14.93 -9.39 0.31
C GLU A 132 -14.26 -10.73 0.59
N GLN A 133 -14.11 -11.57 -0.43
CA GLN A 133 -13.52 -12.90 -0.29
C GLN A 133 -12.07 -12.86 0.23
N GLU A 134 -11.26 -11.97 -0.30
CA GLU A 134 -9.88 -11.80 0.16
C GLU A 134 -9.81 -11.19 1.57
N ALA A 135 -10.71 -10.26 1.89
CA ALA A 135 -10.80 -9.67 3.22
C ALA A 135 -11.21 -10.73 4.27
N MET A 136 -12.17 -11.59 3.97
CA MET A 136 -12.56 -12.73 4.81
C MET A 136 -11.38 -13.69 5.02
N THR A 137 -10.66 -14.03 3.95
CA THR A 137 -9.48 -14.89 4.00
C THR A 137 -8.42 -14.30 4.93
N MET A 138 -8.11 -13.01 4.74
CA MET A 138 -7.13 -12.31 5.57
C MET A 138 -7.54 -12.27 7.04
N MET A 139 -8.80 -11.94 7.34
CA MET A 139 -9.31 -11.91 8.72
C MET A 139 -9.26 -13.29 9.37
N THR A 140 -9.62 -14.34 8.63
CA THR A 140 -9.53 -15.73 9.12
C THR A 140 -8.09 -16.10 9.49
N LEU A 141 -7.10 -15.73 8.68
CA LEU A 141 -5.68 -15.97 8.96
C LEU A 141 -5.16 -15.13 10.14
N LYS A 142 -5.69 -13.94 10.35
CA LYS A 142 -5.30 -13.08 11.47
C LYS A 142 -5.99 -13.45 12.78
N LYS A 143 -7.10 -14.19 12.73
CA LYS A 143 -7.79 -14.68 13.93
C LYS A 143 -6.87 -15.63 14.68
N GLY A 144 -6.53 -15.29 15.91
CA GLY A 144 -5.55 -16.03 16.72
C GLY A 144 -4.10 -15.55 16.62
N GLN A 145 -3.78 -14.65 15.66
CA GLN A 145 -2.48 -13.98 15.61
C GLN A 145 -2.51 -12.59 16.27
N LEU A 146 -3.67 -11.96 16.29
CA LEU A 146 -3.91 -10.65 16.89
C LEU A 146 -4.56 -10.79 18.26
N ASN A 147 -4.32 -9.78 19.11
CA ASN A 147 -5.15 -9.61 20.30
C ASN A 147 -6.57 -9.18 19.88
N MET A 148 -7.53 -9.34 20.77
CA MET A 148 -8.96 -9.11 20.53
C MET A 148 -9.24 -7.67 20.07
N GLN A 149 -8.59 -6.66 20.70
CA GLN A 149 -8.80 -5.25 20.36
C GLN A 149 -8.34 -4.90 18.94
N ASP A 150 -7.24 -5.48 18.48
CA ASP A 150 -6.73 -5.22 17.13
C ASP A 150 -7.52 -6.01 16.08
N TYR A 151 -8.02 -7.19 16.42
CA TYR A 151 -8.93 -7.95 15.55
C TYR A 151 -10.28 -7.24 15.39
N ASP A 152 -10.82 -6.68 16.47
CA ASP A 152 -12.08 -5.94 16.49
C ASP A 152 -12.06 -4.72 15.53
N LYS A 153 -10.92 -4.03 15.44
CA LYS A 153 -10.73 -2.94 14.44
C LYS A 153 -10.85 -3.43 12.99
N TYR A 154 -10.44 -4.67 12.72
CA TYR A 154 -10.64 -5.27 11.39
C TYR A 154 -12.11 -5.61 11.15
N ALA A 155 -12.83 -6.08 12.17
CA ALA A 155 -14.25 -6.36 12.05
C ALA A 155 -15.05 -5.07 11.78
N ASP A 156 -14.73 -3.97 12.46
CA ASP A 156 -15.32 -2.66 12.18
C ASP A 156 -15.07 -2.18 10.74
N GLU A 157 -13.80 -2.25 10.30
CA GLU A 157 -13.43 -1.87 8.93
C GLU A 157 -14.09 -2.78 7.89
N PHE A 158 -14.27 -4.07 8.20
CA PHE A 158 -14.95 -5.01 7.34
C PHE A 158 -16.42 -4.66 7.17
N ILE A 159 -17.12 -4.35 8.26
CA ILE A 159 -18.54 -3.92 8.21
C ILE A 159 -18.68 -2.60 7.43
N GLU A 160 -17.77 -1.64 7.64
CA GLU A 160 -17.77 -0.38 6.90
C GLU A 160 -17.58 -0.61 5.38
N LYS A 161 -16.69 -1.53 5.02
CA LYS A 161 -16.32 -1.81 3.63
C LYS A 161 -17.32 -2.71 2.91
N PHE A 162 -17.90 -3.66 3.63
CA PHE A 162 -18.84 -4.69 3.11
C PHE A 162 -20.09 -4.77 3.99
N PRO A 163 -20.93 -3.72 4.00
CA PRO A 163 -22.04 -3.61 4.94
C PRO A 163 -23.16 -4.64 4.75
N THR A 164 -23.22 -5.30 3.59
CA THR A 164 -24.18 -6.37 3.29
C THR A 164 -23.66 -7.77 3.61
N SER A 165 -22.41 -7.89 4.06
CA SER A 165 -21.82 -9.16 4.41
C SER A 165 -22.09 -9.51 5.87
N ALA A 166 -22.71 -10.64 6.12
CA ALA A 166 -22.95 -11.15 7.47
C ALA A 166 -21.63 -11.48 8.23
N PHE A 167 -20.52 -11.64 7.53
CA PHE A 167 -19.25 -12.08 8.13
C PHE A 167 -18.75 -11.11 9.21
N GLY A 168 -18.68 -9.81 8.91
CA GLY A 168 -18.18 -8.81 9.88
C GLY A 168 -19.06 -8.74 11.14
N TYR A 169 -20.38 -8.77 10.95
CA TYR A 169 -21.33 -8.77 12.07
C TYR A 169 -21.21 -10.03 12.94
N LYS A 170 -21.01 -11.18 12.31
CA LYS A 170 -20.76 -12.45 13.01
C LYS A 170 -19.47 -12.40 13.86
N GLU A 171 -18.38 -11.86 13.29
CA GLU A 171 -17.12 -11.74 14.04
C GLU A 171 -17.27 -10.80 15.24
N LYS A 172 -17.92 -9.65 15.08
CA LYS A 172 -18.24 -8.73 16.19
C LYS A 172 -19.14 -9.38 17.26
N ALA A 173 -20.19 -10.08 16.83
CA ALA A 173 -21.09 -10.76 17.75
C ALA A 173 -20.34 -11.84 18.57
N PHE A 174 -19.41 -12.55 17.95
CA PHE A 174 -18.58 -13.54 18.64
C PHE A 174 -17.73 -12.90 19.76
N ASP A 175 -17.12 -11.74 19.49
CA ASP A 175 -16.33 -11.02 20.48
C ASP A 175 -17.21 -10.51 21.64
N LEU A 176 -18.42 -10.02 21.34
CA LEU A 176 -19.40 -9.62 22.35
C LEU A 176 -19.86 -10.80 23.23
N VAL A 177 -20.00 -11.99 22.65
CA VAL A 177 -20.31 -13.22 23.43
C VAL A 177 -19.15 -13.55 24.38
N ASN A 178 -17.90 -13.44 23.94
CA ASN A 178 -16.74 -13.68 24.79
C ASN A 178 -16.68 -12.70 25.96
N ASP A 179 -17.15 -11.44 25.74
CA ASP A 179 -17.29 -10.42 26.76
C ASP A 179 -18.55 -10.58 27.64
N SER A 180 -19.34 -11.64 27.44
CA SER A 180 -20.63 -11.90 28.11
C SER A 180 -21.72 -10.85 27.82
N LYS A 181 -21.61 -10.11 26.71
CA LYS A 181 -22.57 -9.07 26.25
C LYS A 181 -23.61 -9.69 25.30
N TYR A 182 -24.39 -10.66 25.78
CA TYR A 182 -25.26 -11.49 24.95
C TYR A 182 -26.36 -10.71 24.20
N GLU A 183 -26.95 -9.69 24.82
CA GLU A 183 -27.98 -8.87 24.18
C GLU A 183 -27.41 -8.01 23.04
N GLU A 184 -26.20 -7.48 23.22
CA GLU A 184 -25.52 -6.73 22.17
C GLU A 184 -25.10 -7.65 21.01
N ALA A 185 -24.64 -8.86 21.32
CA ALA A 185 -24.32 -9.86 20.31
C ALA A 185 -25.55 -10.26 19.47
N ALA A 186 -26.71 -10.45 20.11
CA ALA A 186 -27.94 -10.74 19.40
C ALA A 186 -28.34 -9.61 18.43
N ARG A 187 -28.32 -8.36 18.89
CA ARG A 187 -28.60 -7.19 18.04
C ARG A 187 -27.63 -7.07 16.86
N MET A 188 -26.33 -7.37 17.08
CA MET A 188 -25.33 -7.36 16.02
C MET A 188 -25.64 -8.41 14.95
N MET A 189 -26.00 -9.63 15.36
CA MET A 189 -26.40 -10.71 14.44
C MET A 189 -27.67 -10.35 13.65
N GLU A 190 -28.70 -9.79 14.30
CA GLU A 190 -29.93 -9.35 13.64
C GLU A 190 -29.66 -8.26 12.57
N THR A 191 -28.66 -7.42 12.79
CA THR A 191 -28.27 -6.41 11.80
C THR A 191 -27.59 -7.03 10.59
N GLY A 192 -26.78 -8.06 10.79
CA GLY A 192 -26.07 -8.75 9.71
C GLY A 192 -26.92 -9.71 8.86
N ILE A 193 -28.18 -9.99 9.26
CA ILE A 193 -29.11 -10.87 8.52
C ILE A 193 -30.02 -10.06 7.58
N LYS A 194 -30.13 -8.76 7.75
CA LYS A 194 -30.96 -7.86 6.93
C LYS A 194 -30.25 -7.45 5.64
#